data_ab8b7b1a70baadaa6a512fc33bf0ae0b
#
_entry.id   ab8b7b1a70baadaa6a512fc33bf0ae0b
#
_cell.length_a   1.000
_cell.length_b   1.000
_cell.length_c   1.000
_cell.angle_alpha   90.00
_cell.angle_beta   90.00
_cell.angle_gamma   90.00
#
_symmetry.space_group_name_H-M   'P 1'
#
loop_
_entity.id
_entity.type
_entity.pdbx_description
1 polymer ?
#
loop_
_entity_poly.entity_id
_entity_poly.type
_entity_poly.pdbx_seq_one_letter_code
_entity_poly.pdbx_strand_id
1 'polypeptide(L)'
;MKKILLLIIIGLSTLTLLANAPSGTLTGTITDRDTKHPLPGANVILDGTNLGAATDMNGRFEIRNVPVGSYSIRVHMIGYKSQARANVHSLANRPGVVNVALEPTVLTGSDIVVTAGYFEKVKDAATSVRSVDFEEIRSDPVGAHDILSMMQSLPSVVSGADQTNEIIVRGGAPGENLFVMDHLDVPYPVHYPQQGAGGGPVTMVNTDFIERIDFFAGSFPARYGDKLSSVMDVTVREGNRESHESKVSFDMAGFGASFEGPMTQKSSYLFSIKRSFLDFVIQQSGLQAIPTYWTFQSKLVYDLSPKEKLSLNYLGGIDAINIVGEDSPQ
;
A
#
# COMPACT_ATOMS: atom_id res chain seq x y z
N MET A 1 2.98 46.88 24.26
CA MET A 1 3.15 45.45 24.02
C MET A 1 1.95 44.78 23.36
N LYS A 2 0.69 44.93 23.82
CA LYS A 2 -0.50 44.32 23.20
C LYS A 2 -0.76 44.75 21.74
N LYS A 3 -0.47 45.98 21.34
CA LYS A 3 -0.66 46.49 19.96
C LYS A 3 0.39 45.97 18.99
N ILE A 4 1.61 45.65 19.45
CA ILE A 4 2.67 45.06 18.62
C ILE A 4 2.39 43.58 18.37
N LEU A 5 1.85 42.89 19.37
CA LEU A 5 1.45 41.48 19.24
C LEU A 5 0.29 41.31 18.22
N LEU A 6 -0.67 42.24 18.20
CA LEU A 6 -1.77 42.27 17.27
C LEU A 6 -1.31 42.49 15.80
N LEU A 7 -0.32 43.35 15.60
CA LEU A 7 0.28 43.62 14.28
C LEU A 7 1.08 42.44 13.77
N ILE A 8 1.74 41.68 14.64
CA ILE A 8 2.45 40.43 14.25
C ILE A 8 1.45 39.34 13.85
N ILE A 9 0.32 39.20 14.55
CA ILE A 9 -0.74 38.24 14.23
C ILE A 9 -1.42 38.59 12.90
N ILE A 10 -1.66 39.87 12.61
CA ILE A 10 -2.23 40.32 11.34
C ILE A 10 -1.23 40.17 10.19
N GLY A 11 0.07 40.39 10.43
CA GLY A 11 1.12 40.15 9.43
C GLY A 11 1.34 38.67 9.07
N LEU A 12 1.03 37.75 9.97
CA LEU A 12 1.16 36.30 9.73
C LEU A 12 -0.05 35.72 8.97
N SER A 13 -1.19 36.42 8.95
CA SER A 13 -2.41 35.95 8.28
C SER A 13 -2.47 36.23 6.78
N THR A 14 -1.51 36.97 6.23
CA THR A 14 -1.47 37.31 4.79
C THR A 14 -0.48 36.47 3.98
N LEU A 15 0.19 35.51 4.61
CA LEU A 15 0.96 34.51 3.85
C LEU A 15 -0.03 33.43 3.36
N THR A 16 -0.89 33.77 2.41
CA THR A 16 -1.53 32.78 1.55
C THR A 16 -0.43 32.10 0.77
N LEU A 17 0.08 30.99 1.31
CA LEU A 17 0.81 30.03 0.52
C LEU A 17 -0.11 29.66 -0.66
N LEU A 18 0.27 30.09 -1.86
CA LEU A 18 -0.16 29.44 -3.09
C LEU A 18 0.44 28.03 -3.04
N ALA A 19 -0.17 27.17 -2.25
CA ALA A 19 0.11 25.74 -2.27
C ALA A 19 -0.39 25.27 -3.63
N ASN A 20 0.50 25.09 -4.60
CA ASN A 20 0.18 24.29 -5.76
C ASN A 20 -0.36 22.95 -5.24
N ALA A 21 -1.52 22.55 -5.74
CA ALA A 21 -2.05 21.24 -5.42
C ALA A 21 -0.97 20.19 -5.70
N PRO A 22 -0.70 19.28 -4.76
CA PRO A 22 0.32 18.27 -4.98
C PRO A 22 0.00 17.48 -6.25
N SER A 23 0.98 17.35 -7.13
CA SER A 23 0.83 16.64 -8.39
C SER A 23 1.93 15.59 -8.52
N GLY A 24 1.60 14.48 -9.16
CA GLY A 24 2.50 13.40 -9.48
C GLY A 24 2.74 13.25 -10.96
N THR A 25 3.46 12.21 -11.32
CA THR A 25 3.75 11.80 -12.69
C THR A 25 3.31 10.36 -12.89
N LEU A 26 2.67 10.07 -14.02
CA LEU A 26 2.36 8.71 -14.43
C LEU A 26 3.27 8.33 -15.60
N THR A 27 3.95 7.19 -15.48
CA THR A 27 4.85 6.65 -16.51
C THR A 27 4.50 5.20 -16.81
N GLY A 28 4.98 4.69 -17.92
CA GLY A 28 4.82 3.28 -18.22
C GLY A 28 5.20 2.91 -19.64
N THR A 29 4.95 1.65 -19.99
CA THR A 29 5.22 1.11 -21.33
C THR A 29 3.98 0.45 -21.90
N ILE A 30 3.76 0.71 -23.20
CA ILE A 30 2.72 0.04 -23.97
C ILE A 30 3.37 -0.94 -24.93
N THR A 31 2.94 -2.20 -24.87
CA THR A 31 3.50 -3.29 -25.69
C THR A 31 2.40 -4.05 -26.39
N ASP A 32 2.74 -4.73 -27.45
CA ASP A 32 1.91 -5.74 -28.07
C ASP A 32 1.83 -6.98 -27.16
N ARG A 33 0.63 -7.50 -26.97
CA ARG A 33 0.37 -8.62 -26.07
C ARG A 33 1.07 -9.91 -26.51
N ASP A 34 1.10 -10.17 -27.82
CA ASP A 34 1.57 -11.43 -28.39
C ASP A 34 3.07 -11.40 -28.67
N THR A 35 3.54 -10.33 -29.31
CA THR A 35 4.94 -10.19 -29.71
C THR A 35 5.85 -9.55 -28.66
N LYS A 36 5.26 -8.90 -27.64
CA LYS A 36 5.97 -8.11 -26.62
C LYS A 36 6.76 -6.91 -27.16
N HIS A 37 6.59 -6.57 -28.44
CA HIS A 37 7.24 -5.40 -29.01
C HIS A 37 6.62 -4.11 -28.46
N PRO A 38 7.43 -3.04 -28.26
CA PRO A 38 6.92 -1.75 -27.87
C PRO A 38 6.00 -1.18 -28.95
N LEU A 39 4.98 -0.43 -28.54
CA LEU A 39 4.01 0.19 -29.42
C LEU A 39 4.18 1.72 -29.43
N PRO A 40 4.93 2.29 -30.39
CA PRO A 40 5.08 3.74 -30.54
C PRO A 40 3.78 4.37 -31.05
N GLY A 41 3.47 5.57 -30.55
CA GLY A 41 2.32 6.34 -30.99
C GLY A 41 0.97 5.88 -30.40
N ALA A 42 0.97 4.99 -29.42
CA ALA A 42 -0.23 4.67 -28.66
C ALA A 42 -0.63 5.87 -27.79
N ASN A 43 -1.91 6.23 -27.84
CA ASN A 43 -2.46 7.32 -27.02
C ASN A 43 -2.89 6.79 -25.65
N VAL A 44 -2.34 7.40 -24.60
CA VAL A 44 -2.69 7.14 -23.21
C VAL A 44 -3.44 8.36 -22.68
N ILE A 45 -4.68 8.19 -22.28
CA ILE A 45 -5.58 9.26 -21.82
C ILE A 45 -5.97 8.96 -20.37
N LEU A 46 -5.94 9.99 -19.52
CA LEU A 46 -6.38 9.92 -18.15
C LEU A 46 -7.87 10.31 -18.09
N ASP A 47 -8.72 9.33 -17.84
CA ASP A 47 -10.18 9.54 -17.83
C ASP A 47 -10.59 10.58 -16.78
N GLY A 48 -11.56 11.44 -17.14
CA GLY A 48 -12.02 12.52 -16.28
C GLY A 48 -11.11 13.75 -16.25
N THR A 49 -10.03 13.77 -17.03
CA THR A 49 -9.10 14.90 -17.14
C THR A 49 -8.79 15.22 -18.61
N ASN A 50 -8.09 16.33 -18.83
CA ASN A 50 -7.54 16.67 -20.16
C ASN A 50 -6.08 16.23 -20.30
N LEU A 51 -5.61 15.35 -19.41
CA LEU A 51 -4.22 14.89 -19.38
C LEU A 51 -4.07 13.59 -20.16
N GLY A 52 -2.98 13.50 -20.90
CA GLY A 52 -2.62 12.31 -21.67
C GLY A 52 -1.25 12.45 -22.31
N ALA A 53 -0.73 11.36 -22.84
CA ALA A 53 0.53 11.32 -23.57
C ALA A 53 0.48 10.26 -24.67
N ALA A 54 1.27 10.46 -25.74
CA ALA A 54 1.55 9.42 -26.71
C ALA A 54 2.86 8.70 -26.35
N THR A 55 2.93 7.42 -26.66
CA THR A 55 4.14 6.62 -26.43
C THR A 55 5.26 6.99 -27.42
N ASP A 56 6.50 6.97 -26.92
CA ASP A 56 7.72 7.17 -27.71
C ASP A 56 8.09 5.93 -28.57
N MET A 57 9.24 5.97 -29.25
CA MET A 57 9.74 4.86 -30.08
C MET A 57 10.00 3.57 -29.31
N ASN A 58 10.15 3.65 -27.99
CA ASN A 58 10.33 2.51 -27.09
C ASN A 58 9.01 2.09 -26.40
N GLY A 59 7.87 2.63 -26.87
CA GLY A 59 6.57 2.36 -26.27
C GLY A 59 6.37 3.00 -24.90
N ARG A 60 7.22 3.94 -24.47
CA ARG A 60 7.14 4.60 -23.16
C ARG A 60 6.28 5.86 -23.23
N PHE A 61 5.51 6.11 -22.18
CA PHE A 61 4.76 7.36 -22.01
C PHE A 61 5.06 8.00 -20.66
N GLU A 62 4.85 9.31 -20.58
CA GLU A 62 4.94 10.10 -19.35
C GLU A 62 3.85 11.16 -19.35
N ILE A 63 2.99 11.16 -18.30
CA ILE A 63 1.97 12.16 -18.05
C ILE A 63 2.36 12.91 -16.78
N ARG A 64 2.73 14.19 -16.92
CA ARG A 64 3.17 15.06 -15.81
C ARG A 64 2.02 15.89 -15.25
N ASN A 65 2.23 16.45 -14.06
CA ASN A 65 1.28 17.33 -13.37
C ASN A 65 -0.08 16.68 -13.16
N VAL A 66 -0.12 15.38 -12.92
CA VAL A 66 -1.34 14.68 -12.58
C VAL A 66 -1.69 14.99 -11.12
N PRO A 67 -2.83 15.58 -10.79
CA PRO A 67 -3.22 15.79 -9.40
C PRO A 67 -3.16 14.48 -8.62
N VAL A 68 -2.82 14.54 -7.34
CA VAL A 68 -2.81 13.33 -6.49
C VAL A 68 -4.22 12.75 -6.41
N GLY A 69 -4.33 11.45 -6.70
CA GLY A 69 -5.62 10.76 -6.72
C GLY A 69 -5.58 9.43 -7.46
N SER A 70 -6.72 8.77 -7.51
CA SER A 70 -6.93 7.53 -8.28
C SER A 70 -7.65 7.83 -9.58
N TYR A 71 -7.15 7.27 -10.67
CA TYR A 71 -7.62 7.53 -12.02
C TYR A 71 -7.82 6.24 -12.80
N SER A 72 -8.59 6.33 -13.89
CA SER A 72 -8.59 5.30 -14.94
C SER A 72 -7.79 5.84 -16.13
N ILE A 73 -6.88 5.04 -16.66
CA ILE A 73 -6.23 5.34 -17.94
C ILE A 73 -6.89 4.54 -19.04
N ARG A 74 -6.98 5.14 -20.20
CA ARG A 74 -7.42 4.49 -21.43
C ARG A 74 -6.32 4.56 -22.45
N VAL A 75 -5.96 3.39 -23.00
CA VAL A 75 -4.94 3.29 -24.03
C VAL A 75 -5.63 2.93 -25.35
N HIS A 76 -5.35 3.71 -26.39
CA HIS A 76 -5.88 3.50 -27.72
C HIS A 76 -4.77 3.55 -28.76
N MET A 77 -4.79 2.59 -29.69
CA MET A 77 -3.90 2.56 -30.84
C MET A 77 -4.63 1.92 -32.04
N ILE A 78 -4.39 2.46 -33.24
CA ILE A 78 -4.95 1.90 -34.48
C ILE A 78 -4.44 0.48 -34.70
N GLY A 79 -5.34 -0.47 -34.96
CA GLY A 79 -5.00 -1.88 -35.14
C GLY A 79 -4.98 -2.70 -33.84
N TYR A 80 -5.35 -2.08 -32.71
CA TYR A 80 -5.41 -2.72 -31.39
C TYR A 80 -6.75 -2.46 -30.71
N LYS A 81 -7.17 -3.40 -29.86
CA LYS A 81 -8.32 -3.18 -28.98
C LYS A 81 -7.96 -2.13 -27.93
N SER A 82 -8.82 -1.13 -27.78
CA SER A 82 -8.69 -0.16 -26.69
C SER A 82 -8.77 -0.88 -25.34
N GLN A 83 -7.85 -0.53 -24.44
CA GLN A 83 -7.81 -1.09 -23.10
C GLN A 83 -7.90 0.04 -22.06
N ALA A 84 -8.77 -0.14 -21.08
CA ALA A 84 -8.83 0.73 -19.92
C ALA A 84 -8.24 0.00 -18.70
N ARG A 85 -7.49 0.75 -17.87
CA ARG A 85 -6.98 0.29 -16.60
C ARG A 85 -7.44 1.26 -15.52
N ALA A 86 -8.25 0.76 -14.60
CA ALA A 86 -8.71 1.51 -13.43
C ALA A 86 -7.67 1.46 -12.29
N ASN A 87 -7.88 2.28 -11.28
CA ASN A 87 -7.07 2.32 -10.06
C ASN A 87 -5.58 2.61 -10.31
N VAL A 88 -5.32 3.57 -11.20
CA VAL A 88 -3.98 4.11 -11.43
C VAL A 88 -3.78 5.30 -10.50
N HIS A 89 -2.80 5.18 -9.60
CA HIS A 89 -2.58 6.19 -8.56
C HIS A 89 -1.51 7.20 -8.98
N SER A 90 -1.86 8.47 -8.86
CA SER A 90 -0.91 9.57 -8.92
C SER A 90 -0.55 9.97 -7.50
N LEU A 91 0.71 9.82 -7.14
CA LEU A 91 1.27 10.21 -5.85
C LEU A 91 2.17 11.43 -6.02
N ALA A 92 2.16 12.35 -5.05
CA ALA A 92 3.10 13.46 -5.05
C ALA A 92 4.53 12.92 -4.97
N ASN A 93 5.42 13.48 -5.80
CA ASN A 93 6.86 13.19 -5.80
C ASN A 93 7.24 11.72 -6.09
N ARG A 94 6.31 10.91 -6.56
CA ARG A 94 6.57 9.53 -6.95
C ARG A 94 5.85 9.21 -8.27
N PRO A 95 6.57 8.72 -9.32
CA PRO A 95 5.91 8.28 -10.53
C PRO A 95 5.06 7.03 -10.30
N GLY A 96 3.79 7.09 -10.68
CA GLY A 96 2.98 5.89 -10.85
C GLY A 96 3.42 5.14 -12.11
N VAL A 97 3.73 3.85 -11.99
CA VAL A 97 4.16 3.04 -13.14
C VAL A 97 3.01 2.15 -13.63
N VAL A 98 2.63 2.30 -14.90
CA VAL A 98 1.53 1.55 -15.50
C VAL A 98 1.95 0.96 -16.83
N ASN A 99 2.09 -0.36 -16.87
CA ASN A 99 2.40 -1.09 -18.09
C ASN A 99 1.14 -1.76 -18.65
N VAL A 100 0.89 -1.57 -19.96
CA VAL A 100 -0.28 -2.13 -20.63
C VAL A 100 0.15 -2.90 -21.87
N ALA A 101 -0.39 -4.11 -22.07
CA ALA A 101 -0.18 -4.92 -23.25
C ALA A 101 -1.48 -4.94 -24.08
N LEU A 102 -1.46 -4.29 -25.25
CA LEU A 102 -2.62 -4.23 -26.14
C LEU A 102 -2.75 -5.51 -26.99
N GLU A 103 -3.98 -5.93 -27.21
CA GLU A 103 -4.32 -7.05 -28.07
C GLU A 103 -4.55 -6.55 -29.50
N PRO A 104 -3.84 -7.12 -30.52
CA PRO A 104 -4.09 -6.74 -31.90
C PRO A 104 -5.51 -7.07 -32.33
N THR A 105 -6.12 -6.19 -33.11
CA THR A 105 -7.46 -6.40 -33.65
C THR A 105 -7.50 -6.06 -35.13
N VAL A 106 -8.22 -6.85 -35.89
CA VAL A 106 -8.54 -6.52 -37.30
C VAL A 106 -9.66 -5.48 -37.26
N LEU A 107 -9.45 -4.32 -37.91
CA LEU A 107 -10.43 -3.24 -37.95
C LEU A 107 -11.70 -3.71 -38.70
N THR A 108 -12.63 -4.32 -38.01
CA THR A 108 -14.03 -4.38 -38.41
C THR A 108 -14.73 -3.25 -37.67
N GLY A 109 -15.17 -2.25 -38.44
CA GLY A 109 -15.83 -1.07 -37.89
C GLY A 109 -17.08 -1.48 -37.12
N SER A 110 -17.06 -1.36 -35.87
CA SER A 110 -18.11 -1.03 -34.89
C SER A 110 -17.75 -1.57 -33.49
N ASP A 111 -18.11 -0.73 -32.51
CA ASP A 111 -18.19 -0.98 -31.07
C ASP A 111 -16.88 -0.99 -30.27
N ILE A 112 -16.64 0.18 -29.69
CA ILE A 112 -15.75 0.32 -28.52
C ILE A 112 -16.48 -0.38 -27.36
N VAL A 113 -16.16 -1.64 -27.12
CA VAL A 113 -16.53 -2.32 -25.87
C VAL A 113 -15.55 -1.85 -24.79
N VAL A 114 -15.98 -0.89 -24.01
CA VAL A 114 -15.26 -0.52 -22.78
C VAL A 114 -15.49 -1.64 -21.76
N THR A 115 -14.60 -2.61 -21.75
CA THR A 115 -14.53 -3.54 -20.61
C THR A 115 -13.75 -2.85 -19.54
N ALA A 116 -14.45 -2.15 -18.63
CA ALA A 116 -13.87 -1.75 -17.38
C ALA A 116 -13.51 -3.02 -16.61
N GLY A 117 -12.25 -3.42 -16.70
CA GLY A 117 -11.71 -4.49 -15.87
C GLY A 117 -11.62 -4.01 -14.44
N TYR A 118 -12.74 -4.02 -13.73
CA TYR A 118 -12.82 -3.66 -12.30
C TYR A 118 -12.01 -4.61 -11.41
N PHE A 119 -11.55 -5.73 -11.98
CA PHE A 119 -10.78 -6.75 -11.28
C PHE A 119 -9.67 -7.24 -12.21
N GLU A 120 -8.44 -6.83 -11.97
CA GLU A 120 -7.29 -7.56 -12.48
C GLU A 120 -7.30 -8.93 -11.79
N LYS A 121 -7.69 -9.97 -12.52
CA LYS A 121 -7.63 -11.34 -11.98
C LYS A 121 -6.19 -11.65 -11.65
N VAL A 122 -5.94 -11.91 -10.37
CA VAL A 122 -4.66 -12.46 -9.92
C VAL A 122 -4.38 -13.71 -10.77
N LYS A 123 -3.22 -13.75 -11.42
CA LYS A 123 -2.79 -14.93 -12.17
C LYS A 123 -2.92 -16.15 -11.25
N ASP A 124 -3.59 -17.20 -11.73
CA ASP A 124 -3.83 -18.45 -11.02
C ASP A 124 -4.91 -18.42 -9.90
N ALA A 125 -5.64 -17.33 -9.72
CA ALA A 125 -6.76 -17.32 -8.78
C ALA A 125 -7.98 -18.07 -9.33
N ALA A 126 -8.36 -19.17 -8.66
CA ALA A 126 -9.48 -19.98 -9.12
C ALA A 126 -10.84 -19.30 -8.95
N THR A 127 -11.19 -18.71 -7.78
CA THR A 127 -12.56 -18.18 -7.58
C THR A 127 -12.78 -17.18 -6.45
N SER A 128 -11.92 -17.05 -5.44
CA SER A 128 -12.25 -16.28 -4.23
C SER A 128 -11.08 -15.41 -3.79
N VAL A 129 -10.60 -14.55 -4.68
CA VAL A 129 -9.59 -13.55 -4.33
C VAL A 129 -10.24 -12.18 -4.23
N ARG A 130 -9.90 -11.44 -3.19
CA ARG A 130 -10.16 -10.01 -3.04
C ARG A 130 -8.82 -9.29 -3.05
N SER A 131 -8.56 -8.50 -4.08
CA SER A 131 -7.41 -7.61 -4.10
C SER A 131 -7.82 -6.25 -3.55
N VAL A 132 -7.06 -5.75 -2.60
CA VAL A 132 -7.22 -4.45 -1.96
C VAL A 132 -5.98 -3.65 -2.28
N ASP A 133 -6.15 -2.50 -2.88
CA ASP A 133 -5.04 -1.62 -3.23
C ASP A 133 -4.78 -0.55 -2.15
N PHE A 134 -3.69 0.18 -2.33
CA PHE A 134 -3.27 1.23 -1.40
C PHE A 134 -4.35 2.28 -1.12
N GLU A 135 -5.12 2.70 -2.15
CA GLU A 135 -6.15 3.72 -1.96
C GLU A 135 -7.35 3.19 -1.19
N GLU A 136 -7.72 1.93 -1.41
CA GLU A 136 -8.78 1.28 -0.64
C GLU A 136 -8.37 1.17 0.84
N ILE A 137 -7.12 0.77 1.11
CA ILE A 137 -6.56 0.71 2.47
C ILE A 137 -6.59 2.10 3.13
N ARG A 138 -6.16 3.12 2.41
CA ARG A 138 -6.06 4.48 2.92
C ARG A 138 -7.42 5.15 3.10
N SER A 139 -8.40 4.84 2.27
CA SER A 139 -9.76 5.38 2.37
C SER A 139 -10.60 4.71 3.45
N ASP A 140 -10.21 3.50 3.88
CA ASP A 140 -10.86 2.82 4.99
C ASP A 140 -10.40 3.43 6.32
N PRO A 141 -11.32 3.94 7.17
CA PRO A 141 -10.96 4.58 8.43
C PRO A 141 -10.22 3.66 9.41
N VAL A 142 -10.43 2.35 9.30
CA VAL A 142 -9.79 1.32 10.14
C VAL A 142 -8.52 0.82 9.45
N GLY A 143 -8.58 0.55 8.16
CA GLY A 143 -7.48 0.02 7.36
C GLY A 143 -6.27 0.96 7.26
N ALA A 144 -6.50 2.27 7.35
CA ALA A 144 -5.41 3.25 7.39
C ALA A 144 -4.46 3.05 8.59
N HIS A 145 -4.91 2.37 9.63
CA HIS A 145 -4.15 2.14 10.86
C HIS A 145 -3.76 0.69 11.09
N ASP A 146 -4.61 -0.25 10.66
CA ASP A 146 -4.41 -1.69 10.90
C ASP A 146 -5.07 -2.54 9.80
N ILE A 147 -4.23 -3.28 9.07
CA ILE A 147 -4.69 -4.11 7.94
C ILE A 147 -5.55 -5.31 8.38
N LEU A 148 -5.29 -5.89 9.56
CA LEU A 148 -6.08 -7.03 10.03
C LEU A 148 -7.48 -6.60 10.42
N SER A 149 -7.61 -5.44 11.07
CA SER A 149 -8.91 -4.86 11.39
C SER A 149 -9.72 -4.54 10.15
N MET A 150 -9.08 -4.06 9.07
CA MET A 150 -9.72 -3.86 7.79
C MET A 150 -10.20 -5.19 7.19
N MET A 151 -9.39 -6.25 7.25
CA MET A 151 -9.78 -7.56 6.72
C MET A 151 -11.01 -8.14 7.43
N GLN A 152 -11.27 -7.79 8.68
CA GLN A 152 -12.48 -8.19 9.41
C GLN A 152 -13.77 -7.62 8.79
N SER A 153 -13.69 -6.56 8.00
CA SER A 153 -14.83 -6.01 7.25
C SER A 153 -15.20 -6.81 5.99
N LEU A 154 -14.33 -7.71 5.56
CA LEU A 154 -14.53 -8.46 4.32
C LEU A 154 -15.59 -9.56 4.49
N PRO A 155 -16.41 -9.81 3.45
CA PRO A 155 -17.28 -10.99 3.41
C PRO A 155 -16.46 -12.26 3.60
N SER A 156 -16.91 -13.20 4.38
CA SER A 156 -16.25 -14.46 4.75
C SER A 156 -15.24 -14.37 5.90
N VAL A 157 -15.01 -13.19 6.46
CA VAL A 157 -14.14 -12.98 7.61
C VAL A 157 -15.00 -12.63 8.83
N VAL A 158 -14.67 -13.19 9.95
CA VAL A 158 -15.30 -12.88 11.25
C VAL A 158 -14.18 -12.54 12.22
N SER A 159 -14.39 -11.53 13.06
CA SER A 159 -13.50 -11.25 14.18
C SER A 159 -13.53 -12.41 15.19
N GLY A 160 -12.39 -12.82 15.68
CA GLY A 160 -12.27 -13.81 16.72
C GLY A 160 -12.71 -13.25 18.08
N ALA A 161 -11.77 -12.78 18.87
CA ALA A 161 -12.05 -12.12 20.15
C ALA A 161 -11.90 -10.60 20.00
N ASP A 162 -12.62 -9.84 20.82
CA ASP A 162 -12.47 -8.39 20.89
C ASP A 162 -11.01 -8.04 21.23
N GLN A 163 -10.47 -7.02 20.56
CA GLN A 163 -9.12 -6.46 20.76
C GLN A 163 -7.93 -7.38 20.40
N THR A 164 -8.15 -8.49 19.67
CA THR A 164 -7.06 -9.40 19.30
C THR A 164 -6.69 -9.35 17.82
N ASN A 165 -7.46 -8.63 16.98
CA ASN A 165 -7.29 -8.60 15.52
C ASN A 165 -7.22 -10.00 14.88
N GLU A 166 -7.76 -10.99 15.55
CA GLU A 166 -7.89 -12.34 14.98
C GLU A 166 -8.87 -12.34 13.81
N ILE A 167 -8.48 -13.00 12.75
CA ILE A 167 -9.35 -13.24 11.60
C ILE A 167 -9.74 -14.71 11.53
N ILE A 168 -11.01 -14.97 11.50
CA ILE A 168 -11.61 -16.30 11.29
C ILE A 168 -12.22 -16.29 9.89
N VAL A 169 -11.67 -17.09 9.00
CA VAL A 169 -12.12 -17.14 7.61
C VAL A 169 -12.86 -18.43 7.35
N ARG A 170 -14.15 -18.32 6.94
CA ARG A 170 -15.02 -19.47 6.65
C ARG A 170 -15.06 -20.54 7.73
N GLY A 171 -14.93 -20.13 9.00
CA GLY A 171 -14.98 -21.02 10.14
C GLY A 171 -13.68 -21.76 10.46
N GLY A 172 -12.57 -21.46 9.78
CA GLY A 172 -11.25 -21.98 10.12
C GLY A 172 -10.67 -21.33 11.37
N ALA A 173 -9.75 -22.00 12.05
CA ALA A 173 -9.09 -21.43 13.22
C ALA A 173 -8.18 -20.24 12.84
N PRO A 174 -7.99 -19.25 13.72
CA PRO A 174 -7.11 -18.09 13.44
C PRO A 174 -5.69 -18.47 13.04
N GLY A 175 -5.12 -19.51 13.61
CA GLY A 175 -3.79 -20.03 13.28
C GLY A 175 -3.69 -20.73 11.91
N GLU A 176 -4.82 -20.96 11.22
CA GLU A 176 -4.87 -21.58 9.89
C GLU A 176 -4.77 -20.55 8.75
N ASN A 177 -4.61 -19.27 9.05
CA ASN A 177 -4.37 -18.23 8.07
C ASN A 177 -2.88 -18.09 7.77
N LEU A 178 -2.52 -17.92 6.50
CA LEU A 178 -1.17 -17.65 6.05
C LEU A 178 -1.00 -16.16 5.77
N PHE A 179 0.03 -15.56 6.36
CA PHE A 179 0.48 -14.22 6.01
C PHE A 179 1.77 -14.31 5.20
N VAL A 180 1.76 -13.71 4.04
CA VAL A 180 2.92 -13.64 3.15
C VAL A 180 3.21 -12.16 2.90
N MET A 181 4.47 -11.76 2.96
CA MET A 181 4.91 -10.41 2.62
C MET A 181 6.07 -10.49 1.64
N ASP A 182 5.88 -9.96 0.43
CA ASP A 182 6.87 -10.05 -0.67
C ASP A 182 7.41 -11.49 -0.86
N HIS A 183 6.49 -12.47 -0.92
CA HIS A 183 6.78 -13.90 -1.07
C HIS A 183 7.45 -14.59 0.12
N LEU A 184 7.57 -13.93 1.26
CA LEU A 184 8.11 -14.50 2.50
C LEU A 184 6.99 -14.74 3.51
N ASP A 185 6.95 -15.91 4.09
CA ASP A 185 5.98 -16.23 5.14
C ASP A 185 6.30 -15.43 6.41
N VAL A 186 5.28 -14.74 6.93
CA VAL A 186 5.35 -13.96 8.17
C VAL A 186 4.41 -14.59 9.19
N PRO A 187 4.90 -15.40 10.13
CA PRO A 187 4.06 -16.20 11.01
C PRO A 187 3.13 -15.36 11.90
N TYR A 188 3.63 -14.24 12.40
CA TYR A 188 2.92 -13.38 13.34
C TYR A 188 3.21 -11.91 13.05
N PRO A 189 2.48 -11.27 12.11
CA PRO A 189 2.72 -9.86 11.77
C PRO A 189 2.11 -8.89 12.79
N VAL A 190 2.07 -9.26 14.08
CA VAL A 190 1.37 -8.53 15.15
C VAL A 190 2.24 -8.40 16.39
N HIS A 191 1.99 -7.36 17.17
CA HIS A 191 2.55 -7.21 18.52
C HIS A 191 1.78 -8.07 19.53
N TYR A 192 2.46 -8.57 20.54
CA TYR A 192 1.91 -9.46 21.58
C TYR A 192 1.15 -10.65 20.99
N PRO A 193 1.77 -11.44 20.10
CA PRO A 193 1.08 -12.55 19.47
C PRO A 193 0.63 -13.57 20.49
N GLN A 194 -0.61 -14.00 20.39
CA GLN A 194 -1.10 -15.10 21.19
C GLN A 194 -0.62 -16.43 20.60
N GLN A 195 -0.07 -17.28 21.44
CA GLN A 195 0.50 -18.55 20.99
C GLN A 195 -0.60 -19.43 20.36
N GLY A 196 -0.39 -19.80 19.10
CA GLY A 196 -1.31 -20.67 18.34
C GLY A 196 -2.52 -19.97 17.72
N ALA A 197 -2.78 -18.69 18.03
CA ALA A 197 -3.97 -17.98 17.56
C ALA A 197 -3.68 -17.02 16.38
N GLY A 198 -2.45 -16.60 16.16
CA GLY A 198 -2.10 -15.72 15.03
C GLY A 198 -2.64 -14.28 15.13
N GLY A 199 -3.29 -13.93 16.24
CA GLY A 199 -3.83 -12.60 16.52
C GLY A 199 -3.00 -11.83 17.53
N GLY A 200 -3.16 -10.52 17.55
CA GLY A 200 -2.56 -9.57 18.50
C GLY A 200 -3.21 -8.21 18.34
N PRO A 201 -3.09 -7.31 19.32
CA PRO A 201 -3.86 -6.07 19.34
C PRO A 201 -3.50 -5.07 18.22
N VAL A 202 -2.29 -5.15 17.66
CA VAL A 202 -1.80 -4.19 16.65
C VAL A 202 -0.88 -4.91 15.66
N THR A 203 -1.04 -4.63 14.37
CA THR A 203 -0.14 -5.14 13.33
C THR A 203 1.21 -4.41 13.32
N MET A 204 2.27 -5.14 12.96
CA MET A 204 3.60 -4.57 12.76
C MET A 204 3.78 -3.95 11.36
N VAL A 205 2.90 -4.29 10.42
CA VAL A 205 3.02 -3.85 9.03
C VAL A 205 2.63 -2.38 8.90
N ASN A 206 3.52 -1.57 8.36
CA ASN A 206 3.23 -0.17 8.06
C ASN A 206 2.32 -0.08 6.82
N THR A 207 1.11 0.40 6.99
CA THR A 207 0.11 0.51 5.91
C THR A 207 0.54 1.45 4.78
N ASP A 208 1.34 2.48 5.06
CA ASP A 208 1.92 3.38 4.04
C ASP A 208 2.89 2.66 3.08
N PHE A 209 3.39 1.49 3.46
CA PHE A 209 4.33 0.71 2.65
C PHE A 209 3.65 -0.36 1.81
N ILE A 210 2.36 -0.57 1.98
CA ILE A 210 1.62 -1.57 1.23
C ILE A 210 1.30 -1.01 -0.17
N GLU A 211 1.58 -1.79 -1.19
CA GLU A 211 1.15 -1.54 -2.55
C GLU A 211 -0.21 -2.20 -2.82
N ARG A 212 -0.33 -3.47 -2.42
CA ARG A 212 -1.52 -4.29 -2.63
C ARG A 212 -1.58 -5.43 -1.63
N ILE A 213 -2.79 -5.86 -1.32
CA ILE A 213 -3.07 -7.08 -0.56
C ILE A 213 -3.95 -7.97 -1.42
N ASP A 214 -3.51 -9.18 -1.70
CA ASP A 214 -4.31 -10.22 -2.32
C ASP A 214 -4.78 -11.19 -1.23
N PHE A 215 -6.07 -11.15 -0.94
CA PHE A 215 -6.69 -11.98 0.09
C PHE A 215 -7.47 -13.13 -0.53
N PHE A 216 -7.08 -14.36 -0.21
CA PHE A 216 -7.69 -15.59 -0.66
C PHE A 216 -8.48 -16.21 0.49
N ALA A 217 -9.79 -16.11 0.44
CA ALA A 217 -10.68 -16.76 1.42
C ALA A 217 -10.95 -18.22 1.05
N GLY A 218 -9.91 -19.04 0.97
CA GLY A 218 -9.94 -20.42 0.46
C GLY A 218 -9.64 -20.52 -1.04
N SER A 219 -9.44 -21.73 -1.55
CA SER A 219 -9.09 -22.01 -2.97
C SER A 219 -7.87 -21.22 -3.45
N PHE A 220 -6.86 -21.11 -2.62
CA PHE A 220 -5.62 -20.42 -2.95
C PHE A 220 -4.73 -21.28 -3.87
N PRO A 221 -3.84 -20.67 -4.68
CA PRO A 221 -2.91 -21.35 -5.56
C PRO A 221 -1.98 -22.32 -4.83
N ALA A 222 -1.53 -23.37 -5.54
CA ALA A 222 -0.67 -24.43 -5.00
C ALA A 222 0.71 -23.93 -4.49
N ARG A 223 1.10 -22.70 -4.84
CA ARG A 223 2.33 -22.06 -4.30
C ARG A 223 2.26 -21.76 -2.81
N TYR A 224 1.06 -21.67 -2.25
CA TYR A 224 0.85 -21.47 -0.83
C TYR A 224 0.55 -22.82 -0.16
N GLY A 225 1.31 -23.14 0.87
CA GLY A 225 1.17 -24.39 1.63
C GLY A 225 0.94 -24.18 3.12
N ASP A 226 0.83 -25.30 3.85
CA ASP A 226 0.82 -25.38 5.33
C ASP A 226 -0.32 -24.65 6.06
N LYS A 227 -1.30 -24.12 5.35
CA LYS A 227 -2.47 -23.45 5.91
C LYS A 227 -3.75 -23.89 5.22
N LEU A 228 -4.87 -23.83 5.94
CA LEU A 228 -6.12 -24.45 5.51
C LEU A 228 -7.25 -23.44 5.30
N SER A 229 -7.19 -22.25 5.91
CA SER A 229 -8.30 -21.31 5.93
C SER A 229 -8.16 -20.21 4.89
N SER A 230 -7.14 -19.39 4.99
CA SER A 230 -6.92 -18.27 4.06
C SER A 230 -5.47 -17.95 3.81
N VAL A 231 -5.22 -17.16 2.78
CA VAL A 231 -3.91 -16.56 2.50
C VAL A 231 -4.08 -15.05 2.33
N MET A 232 -3.25 -14.28 3.02
CA MET A 232 -3.08 -12.85 2.82
C MET A 232 -1.68 -12.61 2.25
N ASP A 233 -1.60 -12.25 0.97
CA ASP A 233 -0.35 -11.94 0.29
C ASP A 233 -0.21 -10.43 0.16
N VAL A 234 0.72 -9.87 0.92
CA VAL A 234 0.98 -8.44 1.02
C VAL A 234 2.18 -8.08 0.14
N THR A 235 1.95 -7.26 -0.85
CA THR A 235 3.03 -6.67 -1.66
C THR A 235 3.42 -5.33 -1.05
N VAL A 236 4.68 -5.20 -0.65
CA VAL A 236 5.26 -3.94 -0.16
C VAL A 236 5.82 -3.16 -1.35
N ARG A 237 5.48 -1.86 -1.43
CA ARG A 237 5.97 -0.98 -2.49
C ARG A 237 7.48 -0.79 -2.43
N GLU A 238 8.06 -0.30 -3.51
CA GLU A 238 9.45 0.19 -3.50
C GLU A 238 9.52 1.61 -2.93
N GLY A 239 10.70 2.00 -2.45
CA GLY A 239 10.98 3.38 -2.06
C GLY A 239 11.00 4.33 -3.24
N ASN A 240 10.84 5.62 -2.97
CA ASN A 240 10.95 6.66 -3.98
C ASN A 240 12.33 6.58 -4.65
N ARG A 241 12.36 6.59 -5.99
CA ARG A 241 13.60 6.50 -6.77
C ARG A 241 14.12 7.85 -7.23
N GLU A 242 13.36 8.94 -7.01
CA GLU A 242 13.68 10.27 -7.52
C GLU A 242 14.08 11.23 -6.40
N SER A 243 13.43 11.15 -5.24
CA SER A 243 13.66 12.06 -4.12
C SER A 243 13.66 11.34 -2.78
N HIS A 244 14.35 11.95 -1.80
CA HIS A 244 14.26 11.53 -0.41
C HIS A 244 13.01 12.13 0.23
N GLU A 245 12.23 11.28 0.87
CA GLU A 245 11.03 11.69 1.58
C GLU A 245 11.10 11.23 3.03
N SER A 246 10.48 12.01 3.90
CA SER A 246 10.32 11.67 5.30
C SER A 246 8.91 12.01 5.75
N LYS A 247 8.31 11.13 6.52
CA LYS A 247 6.97 11.30 7.07
C LYS A 247 7.02 11.01 8.56
N VAL A 248 6.41 11.89 9.36
CA VAL A 248 6.14 11.64 10.78
C VAL A 248 4.65 11.35 10.89
N SER A 249 4.30 10.28 11.57
CA SER A 249 2.92 9.85 11.80
C SER A 249 2.63 9.82 13.30
N PHE A 250 1.40 10.18 13.62
CA PHE A 250 0.83 10.05 14.94
C PHE A 250 -0.58 9.51 14.81
N ASP A 251 -0.83 8.33 15.34
CA ASP A 251 -2.10 7.64 15.26
C ASP A 251 -2.44 6.97 16.60
N MET A 252 -3.58 6.31 16.67
CA MET A 252 -4.03 5.63 17.90
C MET A 252 -3.09 4.51 18.35
N ALA A 253 -2.32 3.94 17.44
CA ALA A 253 -1.38 2.85 17.73
C ALA A 253 0.01 3.35 18.17
N GLY A 254 0.35 4.64 17.95
CA GLY A 254 1.65 5.18 18.37
C GLY A 254 2.09 6.40 17.56
N PHE A 255 3.35 6.74 17.74
CA PHE A 255 4.03 7.71 16.88
C PHE A 255 5.16 7.04 16.11
N GLY A 256 5.39 7.49 14.90
CA GLY A 256 6.38 6.89 14.03
C GLY A 256 7.01 7.88 13.06
N ALA A 257 8.09 7.42 12.46
CA ALA A 257 8.73 8.10 11.35
C ALA A 257 9.03 7.08 10.25
N SER A 258 8.87 7.52 9.01
CA SER A 258 9.27 6.75 7.85
C SER A 258 10.16 7.59 6.95
N PHE A 259 11.08 6.94 6.30
CA PHE A 259 12.07 7.51 5.41
C PHE A 259 12.16 6.66 4.16
N GLU A 260 12.22 7.32 3.01
CA GLU A 260 12.42 6.63 1.75
C GLU A 260 13.23 7.48 0.79
N GLY A 261 13.81 6.84 -0.22
CA GLY A 261 14.54 7.57 -1.24
C GLY A 261 15.45 6.68 -2.07
N PRO A 262 16.12 7.27 -3.09
CA PRO A 262 17.13 6.59 -3.86
C PRO A 262 18.41 6.41 -3.03
N MET A 263 19.04 5.23 -3.12
CA MET A 263 20.41 5.03 -2.66
C MET A 263 21.39 5.24 -3.82
N THR A 264 21.02 4.77 -5.00
CA THR A 264 21.72 4.97 -6.28
C THR A 264 20.67 5.06 -7.38
N GLN A 265 21.10 5.28 -8.62
CA GLN A 265 20.20 5.27 -9.79
C GLN A 265 19.47 3.92 -10.00
N LYS A 266 19.97 2.83 -9.39
CA LYS A 266 19.45 1.47 -9.53
C LYS A 266 18.87 0.92 -8.22
N SER A 267 18.78 1.71 -7.18
CA SER A 267 18.37 1.21 -5.86
C SER A 267 17.55 2.24 -5.08
N SER A 268 16.62 1.74 -4.28
CA SER A 268 15.82 2.54 -3.37
C SER A 268 15.69 1.87 -2.02
N TYR A 269 15.33 2.66 -1.02
CA TYR A 269 15.07 2.18 0.32
C TYR A 269 13.74 2.72 0.85
N LEU A 270 13.12 1.89 1.69
CA LEU A 270 12.06 2.23 2.63
C LEU A 270 12.53 1.86 4.02
N PHE A 271 12.27 2.73 4.98
CA PHE A 271 12.51 2.45 6.40
C PHE A 271 11.42 3.09 7.23
N SER A 272 10.89 2.38 8.22
CA SER A 272 10.01 2.94 9.24
C SER A 272 10.37 2.45 10.62
N ILE A 273 10.14 3.33 11.59
CA ILE A 273 10.20 3.05 13.00
C ILE A 273 8.94 3.61 13.65
N LYS A 274 8.30 2.80 14.49
CA LYS A 274 7.09 3.20 15.22
C LYS A 274 7.20 2.76 16.67
N ARG A 275 6.70 3.60 17.60
CA ARG A 275 6.62 3.32 19.03
C ARG A 275 5.21 3.55 19.52
N SER A 276 4.68 2.67 20.37
CA SER A 276 3.43 2.90 21.08
C SER A 276 3.59 4.06 22.07
N PHE A 277 2.49 4.78 22.35
CA PHE A 277 2.46 5.80 23.39
C PHE A 277 1.53 5.41 24.56
N LEU A 278 1.10 4.15 24.61
CA LEU A 278 0.16 3.66 25.62
C LEU A 278 0.68 3.87 27.05
N ASP A 279 1.99 3.83 27.26
CA ASP A 279 2.63 4.14 28.54
C ASP A 279 2.35 5.58 29.03
N PHE A 280 2.23 6.55 28.14
CA PHE A 280 1.91 7.94 28.50
C PHE A 280 0.43 8.13 28.84
N VAL A 281 -0.46 7.38 28.19
CA VAL A 281 -1.92 7.52 28.37
C VAL A 281 -2.42 6.66 29.54
N ILE A 282 -1.90 5.45 29.66
CA ILE A 282 -2.41 4.45 30.63
C ILE A 282 -1.85 4.66 32.03
N GLN A 283 -0.70 5.32 32.19
CA GLN A 283 -0.14 5.62 33.54
C GLN A 283 -1.14 6.32 34.47
N GLN A 284 -2.08 7.07 33.91
CA GLN A 284 -3.12 7.78 34.70
C GLN A 284 -4.40 6.96 34.89
N SER A 285 -4.51 5.80 34.27
CA SER A 285 -5.76 4.98 34.29
C SER A 285 -5.83 3.97 35.42
N GLY A 286 -4.75 3.81 36.22
CA GLY A 286 -4.71 2.83 37.31
C GLY A 286 -4.53 1.38 36.84
N LEU A 287 -4.23 1.14 35.58
CA LEU A 287 -3.92 -0.20 35.08
C LEU A 287 -2.55 -0.65 35.56
N GLN A 288 -2.49 -1.88 36.07
CA GLN A 288 -1.25 -2.45 36.62
C GLN A 288 -0.29 -2.97 35.55
N ALA A 289 -0.72 -3.19 34.30
CA ALA A 289 0.10 -3.69 33.21
C ALA A 289 0.04 -2.73 32.02
N ILE A 290 1.18 -2.15 31.67
CA ILE A 290 1.30 -1.15 30.60
C ILE A 290 2.09 -1.77 29.46
N PRO A 291 1.43 -2.10 28.33
CA PRO A 291 2.12 -2.62 27.15
C PRO A 291 2.86 -1.49 26.40
N THR A 292 4.09 -1.77 25.98
CA THR A 292 4.88 -0.89 25.13
C THR A 292 5.51 -1.70 24.00
N TYR A 293 5.54 -1.14 22.79
CA TYR A 293 6.18 -1.83 21.67
C TYR A 293 6.93 -0.85 20.77
N TRP A 294 7.88 -1.41 20.05
CA TRP A 294 8.56 -0.80 18.93
C TRP A 294 8.38 -1.66 17.70
N THR A 295 8.16 -1.03 16.56
CA THR A 295 8.12 -1.68 15.25
C THR A 295 9.22 -1.13 14.37
N PHE A 296 9.86 -2.01 13.63
CA PHE A 296 10.84 -1.66 12.60
C PHE A 296 10.48 -2.38 11.32
N GLN A 297 10.38 -1.64 10.22
CA GLN A 297 10.18 -2.24 8.90
C GLN A 297 11.11 -1.57 7.90
N SER A 298 11.75 -2.38 7.04
CA SER A 298 12.54 -1.83 5.95
C SER A 298 12.47 -2.72 4.72
N LYS A 299 12.62 -2.08 3.56
CA LYS A 299 12.80 -2.74 2.27
C LYS A 299 13.89 -2.02 1.49
N LEU A 300 14.88 -2.77 1.05
CA LEU A 300 15.90 -2.30 0.13
C LEU A 300 15.72 -3.01 -1.20
N VAL A 301 15.78 -2.26 -2.29
CA VAL A 301 15.65 -2.81 -3.65
C VAL A 301 16.84 -2.37 -4.47
N TYR A 302 17.43 -3.32 -5.19
CA TYR A 302 18.54 -3.09 -6.12
C TYR A 302 18.30 -3.79 -7.45
N ASP A 303 18.30 -3.05 -8.56
CA ASP A 303 18.17 -3.60 -9.90
C ASP A 303 19.53 -4.15 -10.37
N LEU A 304 19.69 -5.47 -10.35
CA LEU A 304 20.88 -6.17 -10.85
C LEU A 304 20.95 -6.07 -12.37
N SER A 305 19.82 -6.23 -13.04
CA SER A 305 19.66 -6.12 -14.49
C SER A 305 18.25 -5.60 -14.81
N PRO A 306 17.92 -5.31 -16.10
CA PRO A 306 16.54 -4.96 -16.48
C PRO A 306 15.49 -6.04 -16.20
N LYS A 307 15.93 -7.27 -15.91
CA LYS A 307 15.04 -8.42 -15.65
C LYS A 307 15.14 -8.97 -14.23
N GLU A 308 16.14 -8.54 -13.47
CA GLU A 308 16.46 -9.11 -12.16
C GLU A 308 16.55 -8.02 -11.10
N LYS A 309 15.81 -8.20 -10.03
CA LYS A 309 15.82 -7.34 -8.84
C LYS A 309 16.22 -8.15 -7.62
N LEU A 310 17.06 -7.57 -6.79
CA LEU A 310 17.35 -8.06 -5.45
C LEU A 310 16.58 -7.21 -4.45
N SER A 311 15.80 -7.84 -3.59
CA SER A 311 15.12 -7.16 -2.48
C SER A 311 15.53 -7.76 -1.15
N LEU A 312 15.77 -6.90 -0.17
CA LEU A 312 15.99 -7.26 1.22
C LEU A 312 14.87 -6.65 2.05
N ASN A 313 14.08 -7.51 2.70
CA ASN A 313 12.98 -7.10 3.56
C ASN A 313 13.32 -7.41 5.01
N TYR A 314 12.95 -6.51 5.91
CA TYR A 314 13.02 -6.70 7.34
C TYR A 314 11.72 -6.23 7.98
N LEU A 315 11.13 -7.05 8.82
CA LEU A 315 10.02 -6.73 9.70
C LEU A 315 10.34 -7.26 11.09
N GLY A 316 10.24 -6.43 12.11
CA GLY A 316 10.51 -6.85 13.48
C GLY A 316 9.88 -5.93 14.50
N GLY A 317 9.63 -6.47 15.70
CA GLY A 317 9.09 -5.76 16.83
C GLY A 317 9.81 -6.08 18.13
N ILE A 318 9.74 -5.16 19.07
CA ILE A 318 10.17 -5.35 20.45
C ILE A 318 8.96 -5.05 21.33
N ASP A 319 8.50 -6.07 22.06
CA ASP A 319 7.36 -5.99 22.94
C ASP A 319 7.80 -6.05 24.40
N ALA A 320 7.25 -5.18 25.24
CA ALA A 320 7.47 -5.17 26.67
C ALA A 320 6.17 -4.84 27.42
N ILE A 321 6.00 -5.43 28.60
CA ILE A 321 4.89 -5.14 29.49
C ILE A 321 5.51 -4.67 30.82
N ASN A 322 5.28 -3.40 31.18
CA ASN A 322 5.67 -2.85 32.47
C ASN A 322 4.58 -3.12 33.48
N ILE A 323 4.89 -3.87 34.51
CA ILE A 323 3.98 -4.16 35.63
C ILE A 323 4.26 -3.16 36.72
N VAL A 324 3.27 -2.32 37.04
CA VAL A 324 3.36 -1.34 38.14
C VAL A 324 2.86 -2.03 39.40
N GLY A 325 3.76 -2.28 40.35
CA GLY A 325 3.40 -2.84 41.65
C GLY A 325 2.62 -1.84 42.50
N GLU A 326 1.81 -2.32 43.46
CA GLU A 326 1.03 -1.51 44.39
C GLU A 326 1.89 -0.58 45.26
N ASP A 327 3.20 -0.81 45.36
CA ASP A 327 4.11 -0.07 46.23
C ASP A 327 4.85 1.08 45.48
N SER A 328 4.51 1.42 44.25
CA SER A 328 5.12 2.58 43.60
C SER A 328 4.45 3.85 44.08
N PRO A 329 5.16 4.77 44.78
CA PRO A 329 4.58 6.04 45.18
C PRO A 329 4.17 6.83 43.93
N GLN A 330 2.94 7.32 43.93
CA GLN A 330 2.37 8.20 42.92
C GLN A 330 3.11 9.56 42.85
#